data_604214395d8aef19036ec257f4fc2e62
#
_entry.id   604214395d8aef19036ec257f4fc2e62
#
_cell.length_a   1.000
_cell.length_b   1.000
_cell.length_c   1.000
_cell.angle_alpha   90.00
_cell.angle_beta   90.00
_cell.angle_gamma   90.00
#
_symmetry.space_group_name_H-M   'P 1'
#
loop_
_entity.id
_entity.type
_entity.pdbx_description
1 polymer ?
#
loop_
_entity_poly.entity_id
_entity_poly.type
_entity_poly.pdbx_seq_one_letter_code
_entity_poly.pdbx_strand_id
1 'polypeptide(L)'
;MANYANQLTIKINIENTVRYTEDKSGEPFAPWVYWKYKKTAMKKLTGNGYKLWEYLYSWAGKKEFDLSPKRITEEIGISDKGIRLARKELEENNCLSLEEGKQNIYIFTPDGIL
;
A
#
# COMPACT_ATOMS: atom_id res chain seq x y z
N MET A 1 -18.23 7.32 -13.47
CA MET A 1 -18.36 5.89 -13.18
C MET A 1 -17.02 5.31 -12.79
N ALA A 2 -17.01 4.48 -11.79
CA ALA A 2 -15.76 3.87 -11.36
C ALA A 2 -15.19 3.01 -12.48
N ASN A 3 -13.90 3.09 -12.69
CA ASN A 3 -13.23 2.30 -13.68
C ASN A 3 -12.69 1.03 -13.02
N TYR A 4 -13.52 -0.01 -13.00
CA TYR A 4 -13.17 -1.26 -12.34
C TYR A 4 -11.99 -1.98 -12.99
N ALA A 5 -11.69 -1.68 -14.27
CA ALA A 5 -10.54 -2.27 -14.95
C ALA A 5 -9.21 -1.87 -14.33
N ASN A 6 -9.18 -0.72 -13.63
CA ASN A 6 -7.98 -0.22 -12.98
C ASN A 6 -7.96 -0.49 -11.47
N GLN A 7 -8.97 -1.21 -10.98
CA GLN A 7 -9.02 -1.52 -9.56
C GLN A 7 -7.99 -2.59 -9.22
N LEU A 8 -7.26 -2.36 -8.14
CA LEU A 8 -6.22 -3.28 -7.66
C LEU A 8 -6.69 -3.96 -6.39
N THR A 9 -6.32 -5.21 -6.23
CA THR A 9 -6.49 -5.91 -4.96
C THR A 9 -5.14 -5.94 -4.27
N ILE A 10 -5.09 -5.47 -3.04
CA ILE A 10 -3.88 -5.40 -2.25
C ILE A 10 -3.99 -6.37 -1.09
N LYS A 11 -3.02 -7.26 -0.97
CA LYS A 11 -2.89 -8.16 0.17
C LYS A 11 -1.73 -7.66 1.02
N ILE A 12 -1.96 -7.55 2.31
CA ILE A 12 -0.92 -7.08 3.23
C ILE A 12 -0.18 -8.27 3.80
N ASN A 13 1.13 -8.28 3.61
CA ASN A 13 2.01 -9.29 4.17
C ASN A 13 2.86 -8.66 5.28
N ILE A 14 2.45 -8.87 6.52
CA ILE A 14 3.14 -8.36 7.69
C ILE A 14 3.48 -9.53 8.60
N GLU A 15 4.73 -9.98 8.54
CA GLU A 15 5.13 -11.18 9.28
C GLU A 15 5.61 -10.90 10.70
N ASN A 16 6.37 -9.85 10.87
CA ASN A 16 7.04 -9.58 12.14
C ASN A 16 6.63 -8.27 12.77
N THR A 17 5.41 -7.86 12.54
CA THR A 17 4.96 -6.58 13.02
C THR A 17 3.91 -6.70 14.09
N VAL A 18 3.47 -5.57 14.48
CA VAL A 18 2.54 -5.30 15.52
C VAL A 18 1.23 -6.01 15.36
N ARG A 19 0.62 -6.27 16.47
CA ARG A 19 -0.72 -6.82 16.49
C ARG A 19 -1.71 -5.78 15.98
N TYR A 20 -2.64 -6.24 15.19
CA TYR A 20 -3.77 -5.43 14.80
C TYR A 20 -5.00 -6.33 14.72
N THR A 21 -6.15 -5.70 14.83
CA THR A 21 -7.43 -6.38 14.72
C THR A 21 -8.02 -6.10 13.36
N GLU A 22 -8.62 -7.10 12.74
CA GLU A 22 -9.29 -6.88 11.46
C GLU A 22 -10.47 -5.95 11.65
N ASP A 23 -10.54 -4.92 10.82
CA ASP A 23 -11.61 -3.94 10.85
C ASP A 23 -12.47 -4.09 9.60
N LYS A 24 -13.77 -4.22 9.79
CA LYS A 24 -14.73 -4.43 8.70
C LYS A 24 -15.48 -3.17 8.30
N SER A 25 -15.08 -2.02 8.79
CA SER A 25 -15.78 -0.76 8.54
C SER A 25 -15.68 -0.27 7.10
N GLY A 26 -14.71 -0.75 6.33
CA GLY A 26 -14.46 -0.22 5.00
C GLY A 26 -13.48 0.94 4.98
N GLU A 27 -13.06 1.40 6.15
CA GLU A 27 -12.08 2.47 6.27
C GLU A 27 -10.69 1.89 6.58
N PRO A 28 -9.62 2.62 6.25
CA PRO A 28 -8.28 2.19 6.62
C PRO A 28 -8.16 2.01 8.12
N PHE A 29 -7.48 0.95 8.54
CA PHE A 29 -7.24 0.70 9.95
C PHE A 29 -5.88 0.06 10.15
N ALA A 30 -5.01 0.77 10.88
CA ALA A 30 -3.77 0.24 11.38
C ALA A 30 -3.56 0.87 12.74
N PRO A 31 -3.50 0.09 13.82
CA PRO A 31 -3.39 0.65 15.17
C PRO A 31 -2.14 1.50 15.33
N TRP A 32 -1.07 1.14 14.64
CA TRP A 32 0.13 1.97 14.58
C TRP A 32 1.11 1.43 13.56
N VAL A 33 1.96 2.32 13.07
CA VAL A 33 3.00 1.98 12.10
C VAL A 33 4.29 1.71 12.87
N TYR A 34 4.94 0.59 12.58
CA TYR A 34 6.20 0.27 13.24
C TYR A 34 7.27 1.29 12.86
N TRP A 35 7.81 1.97 13.86
CA TRP A 35 8.67 3.13 13.65
C TRP A 35 9.93 2.84 12.83
N LYS A 36 10.51 1.66 13.02
CA LYS A 36 11.69 1.24 12.26
C LYS A 36 11.42 1.23 10.75
N TYR A 37 10.26 0.70 10.36
CA TYR A 37 9.90 0.65 8.94
C TYR A 37 9.61 2.05 8.41
N LYS A 38 8.94 2.85 9.20
CA LYS A 38 8.61 4.22 8.82
C LYS A 38 9.85 5.07 8.59
N LYS A 39 10.83 4.99 9.48
CA LYS A 39 12.08 5.74 9.31
C LYS A 39 12.81 5.32 8.03
N THR A 40 12.87 4.02 7.77
CA THR A 40 13.55 3.52 6.58
C THR A 40 12.82 3.94 5.32
N ALA A 41 11.49 3.89 5.33
CA ALA A 41 10.69 4.36 4.20
C ALA A 41 10.92 5.85 3.94
N MET A 42 10.99 6.66 4.98
CA MET A 42 11.27 8.09 4.84
C MET A 42 12.62 8.35 4.20
N LYS A 43 13.60 7.50 4.47
CA LYS A 43 14.94 7.65 3.89
C LYS A 43 15.03 7.20 2.44
N LYS A 44 14.35 6.12 2.11
CA LYS A 44 14.51 5.46 0.82
C LYS A 44 13.52 5.89 -0.25
N LEU A 45 12.33 6.30 0.15
CA LEU A 45 11.27 6.62 -0.80
C LEU A 45 11.17 8.11 -1.06
N THR A 46 10.80 8.47 -2.28
CA THR A 46 10.49 9.86 -2.63
C THR A 46 9.09 10.22 -2.11
N GLY A 47 8.71 11.48 -2.27
CA GLY A 47 7.46 11.99 -1.72
C GLY A 47 6.23 11.14 -2.01
N ASN A 48 5.96 10.87 -3.27
CA ASN A 48 4.78 10.08 -3.65
C ASN A 48 4.93 8.61 -3.28
N GLY A 49 6.13 8.06 -3.39
CA GLY A 49 6.39 6.69 -2.98
C GLY A 49 6.14 6.49 -1.49
N TYR A 50 6.64 7.40 -0.68
CA TYR A 50 6.42 7.36 0.76
C TYR A 50 4.94 7.53 1.10
N LYS A 51 4.28 8.47 0.46
CA LYS A 51 2.85 8.70 0.67
C LYS A 51 2.03 7.44 0.38
N LEU A 52 2.33 6.79 -0.74
CA LEU A 52 1.63 5.56 -1.09
C LEU A 52 1.96 4.43 -0.12
N TRP A 53 3.23 4.30 0.29
CA TRP A 53 3.63 3.32 1.29
C TRP A 53 2.85 3.48 2.59
N GLU A 54 2.77 4.69 3.09
CA GLU A 54 2.06 4.96 4.33
C GLU A 54 0.55 4.73 4.18
N TYR A 55 0.01 5.13 3.04
CA TYR A 55 -1.41 4.91 2.76
C TYR A 55 -1.75 3.41 2.72
N LEU A 56 -0.95 2.61 2.02
CA LEU A 56 -1.16 1.17 1.98
C LEU A 56 -0.99 0.54 3.37
N TYR A 57 -0.03 1.02 4.14
CA TYR A 57 0.15 0.54 5.51
C TYR A 57 -1.07 0.83 6.38
N SER A 58 -1.75 1.93 6.13
CA SER A 58 -2.96 2.28 6.89
C SER A 58 -4.08 1.25 6.72
N TRP A 59 -4.01 0.43 5.68
CA TRP A 59 -4.98 -0.64 5.43
C TRP A 59 -4.58 -1.97 6.06
N ALA A 60 -3.53 -2.00 6.87
CA ALA A 60 -2.99 -3.25 7.43
C ALA A 60 -4.03 -4.07 8.20
N GLY A 61 -4.99 -3.41 8.86
CA GLY A 61 -6.05 -4.11 9.59
C GLY A 61 -7.05 -4.82 8.70
N LYS A 62 -7.00 -4.63 7.40
CA LYS A 62 -7.94 -5.24 6.46
C LYS A 62 -7.43 -6.54 5.85
N LYS A 63 -6.15 -6.81 5.91
CA LYS A 63 -5.46 -7.95 5.29
C LYS A 63 -5.55 -7.95 3.77
N GLU A 64 -6.74 -7.82 3.22
CA GLU A 64 -6.97 -7.74 1.79
C GLU A 64 -8.04 -6.70 1.53
N PHE A 65 -7.83 -5.86 0.53
CA PHE A 65 -8.76 -4.81 0.19
C PHE A 65 -8.65 -4.45 -1.28
N ASP A 66 -9.73 -3.91 -1.82
CA ASP A 66 -9.76 -3.43 -3.20
C ASP A 66 -9.55 -1.93 -3.21
N LEU A 67 -8.68 -1.48 -4.12
CA LEU A 67 -8.30 -0.09 -4.18
C LEU A 67 -8.16 0.36 -5.62
N SER A 68 -8.79 1.46 -5.98
CA SER A 68 -8.67 2.02 -7.31
C SER A 68 -7.73 3.22 -7.31
N PRO A 69 -7.04 3.48 -8.43
CA PRO A 69 -6.25 4.69 -8.57
C PRO A 69 -7.07 5.96 -8.31
N LYS A 70 -8.32 5.96 -8.74
CA LYS A 70 -9.21 7.09 -8.50
C LYS A 70 -9.38 7.37 -7.02
N ARG A 71 -9.59 6.32 -6.21
CA ARG A 71 -9.72 6.47 -4.77
C ARG A 71 -8.44 7.01 -4.14
N ILE A 72 -7.29 6.51 -4.58
CA ILE A 72 -6.00 7.01 -4.09
C ILE A 72 -5.86 8.50 -4.38
N THR A 73 -6.17 8.92 -5.60
CA THR A 73 -6.11 10.32 -5.99
C THR A 73 -7.03 11.17 -5.12
N GLU A 74 -8.24 10.70 -4.89
CA GLU A 74 -9.22 11.45 -4.09
C GLU A 74 -8.80 11.56 -2.63
N GLU A 75 -8.23 10.51 -2.07
CA GLU A 75 -7.93 10.49 -0.64
C GLU A 75 -6.58 11.10 -0.28
N ILE A 76 -5.56 10.92 -1.11
CA ILE A 76 -4.22 11.42 -0.77
C ILE A 76 -3.59 12.32 -1.84
N GLY A 77 -4.32 12.64 -2.88
CA GLY A 77 -3.90 13.68 -3.82
C GLY A 77 -2.76 13.32 -4.76
N ILE A 78 -2.56 12.04 -5.06
CA ILE A 78 -1.54 11.61 -6.01
C ILE A 78 -2.20 11.44 -7.38
N SER A 79 -1.62 12.04 -8.43
CA SER A 79 -2.14 11.90 -9.79
C SER A 79 -1.95 10.47 -10.31
N ASP A 80 -2.65 10.13 -11.40
CA ASP A 80 -2.49 8.81 -12.03
C ASP A 80 -1.04 8.51 -12.38
N LYS A 81 -0.34 9.48 -12.93
CA LYS A 81 1.07 9.32 -13.25
C LYS A 81 1.90 9.13 -11.98
N GLY A 82 1.59 9.91 -10.95
CA GLY A 82 2.27 9.80 -9.66
C GLY A 82 2.06 8.43 -9.02
N ILE A 83 0.85 7.88 -9.14
CA ILE A 83 0.55 6.54 -8.62
C ILE A 83 1.38 5.47 -9.34
N ARG A 84 1.47 5.56 -10.66
CA ARG A 84 2.26 4.59 -11.44
C ARG A 84 3.74 4.63 -11.04
N LEU A 85 4.29 5.84 -10.90
CA LEU A 85 5.68 5.99 -10.50
C LEU A 85 5.91 5.55 -9.06
N ALA A 86 4.97 5.85 -8.16
CA ALA A 86 5.05 5.43 -6.77
C ALA A 86 5.01 3.91 -6.65
N ARG A 87 4.12 3.25 -7.39
CA ARG A 87 4.05 1.79 -7.40
C ARG A 87 5.37 1.18 -7.85
N LYS A 88 5.94 1.72 -8.92
CA LYS A 88 7.22 1.24 -9.42
C LYS A 88 8.31 1.40 -8.37
N GLU A 89 8.33 2.52 -7.68
CA GLU A 89 9.30 2.75 -6.61
C GLU A 89 9.14 1.73 -5.48
N LEU A 90 7.90 1.43 -5.09
CA LEU A 90 7.65 0.43 -4.06
C LEU A 90 8.08 -0.97 -4.52
N GLU A 91 7.88 -1.29 -5.79
CA GLU A 91 8.34 -2.56 -6.34
C GLU A 91 9.87 -2.65 -6.30
N GLU A 92 10.55 -1.59 -6.66
CA GLU A 92 12.02 -1.52 -6.65
C GLU A 92 12.59 -1.62 -5.25
N ASN A 93 11.84 -1.26 -4.24
CA ASN A 93 12.25 -1.32 -2.84
C ASN A 93 11.68 -2.54 -2.10
N ASN A 94 11.19 -3.52 -2.83
CA ASN A 94 10.69 -4.79 -2.28
C ASN A 94 9.45 -4.66 -1.40
N CYS A 95 8.72 -3.57 -1.55
CA CYS A 95 7.51 -3.34 -0.76
C CYS A 95 6.25 -3.80 -1.47
N LEU A 96 6.31 -3.96 -2.77
CA LEU A 96 5.13 -4.30 -3.57
C LEU A 96 5.52 -5.31 -4.64
N SER A 97 4.73 -6.35 -4.79
CA SER A 97 4.96 -7.34 -5.84
C SER A 97 3.62 -7.85 -6.38
N LEU A 98 3.58 -8.13 -7.68
CA LEU A 98 2.40 -8.72 -8.29
C LEU A 98 2.32 -10.18 -7.86
N GLU A 99 1.14 -10.63 -7.42
CA GLU A 99 0.94 -12.02 -7.05
C GLU A 99 1.09 -12.91 -8.27
N GLU A 100 1.86 -13.97 -8.14
CA GLU A 100 2.16 -14.87 -9.25
C GLU A 100 0.88 -15.42 -9.88
N GLY A 101 0.81 -15.36 -11.20
CA GLY A 101 -0.33 -15.85 -11.95
C GLY A 101 -1.54 -14.93 -11.94
N LYS A 102 -1.44 -13.76 -11.34
CA LYS A 102 -2.52 -12.78 -11.26
C LYS A 102 -2.12 -11.49 -11.96
N GLN A 103 -3.11 -10.74 -12.43
CA GLN A 103 -2.83 -9.48 -13.14
C GLN A 103 -3.03 -8.25 -12.28
N ASN A 104 -3.96 -8.30 -11.33
CA ASN A 104 -4.36 -7.12 -10.57
C ASN A 104 -4.25 -7.32 -9.06
N ILE A 105 -3.59 -8.37 -8.62
CA ILE A 105 -3.44 -8.65 -7.20
C ILE A 105 -1.99 -8.41 -6.80
N TYR A 106 -1.80 -7.46 -5.91
CA TYR A 106 -0.48 -7.10 -5.41
C TYR A 106 -0.35 -7.49 -3.95
N ILE A 107 0.86 -7.86 -3.57
CA ILE A 107 1.21 -8.12 -2.18
C ILE A 107 2.03 -6.93 -1.69
N PHE A 108 1.54 -6.29 -0.64
CA PHE A 108 2.26 -5.19 -0.01
C PHE A 108 3.00 -5.71 1.21
N THR A 109 4.31 -5.56 1.20
CA THR A 109 5.20 -5.99 2.27
C THR A 109 5.91 -4.76 2.83
N PRO A 110 5.33 -4.11 3.86
CA PRO A 110 5.90 -2.85 4.35
C PRO A 110 7.33 -2.98 4.87
N ASP A 111 7.67 -4.11 5.50
CA ASP A 111 9.02 -4.35 6.01
C ASP A 111 10.02 -4.75 4.92
N GLY A 112 9.56 -4.95 3.69
CA GLY A 112 10.45 -5.16 2.55
C GLY A 112 11.38 -4.00 2.31
N ILE A 113 11.04 -2.81 2.83
CA ILE A 113 11.85 -1.61 2.74
C ILE A 113 13.18 -1.74 3.49
N LEU A 114 13.27 -2.62 4.44
CA LEU A 114 14.52 -2.87 5.18
C LEU A 114 15.55 -3.57 4.28
#